data_d80afbc252de05b34af67f317e54ced8
#
_entry.id   d80afbc252de05b34af67f317e54ced8
#
_cell.length_a   1.000
_cell.length_b   1.000
_cell.length_c   1.000
_cell.angle_alpha   90.00
_cell.angle_beta   90.00
_cell.angle_gamma   90.00
#
_symmetry.space_group_name_H-M   'P 1'
#
loop_
_entity.id
_entity.type
_entity.pdbx_description
1 polymer ?
#
loop_
_entity_poly.entity_id
_entity_poly.type
_entity_poly.pdbx_seq_one_letter_code
_entity_poly.pdbx_strand_id
1 'polypeptide(L)'
;MNANSFTTTGSAIRVWVDLGAGTGENAELWGQRLQQFQQAYLVDLCQPLLDVCSQRISDRGWSNVTAVCEDATTFTPPETHVDLVTFSYSLTMIPDWFQAVNHAWDLLRPGGILGIVDFYVARKYPQPNLQTHGWFQRNFWPVWFAGDNVFLNPDHLPYLLDRFELISLKESQGSLPFLPLLKVPFYALIAKKTV
;
A
#
# COMPACT_ATOMS: atom_id res chain seq x y z
N MET A 1 -16.65 2.66 -4.94
CA MET A 1 -16.50 1.74 -3.79
C MET A 1 -17.27 2.33 -2.62
N ASN A 2 -18.18 1.58 -2.01
CA ASN A 2 -18.99 2.09 -0.90
C ASN A 2 -18.11 2.29 0.34
N ALA A 3 -18.05 3.52 0.80
CA ALA A 3 -17.17 4.01 1.85
C ALA A 3 -17.61 3.65 3.30
N ASN A 4 -18.54 2.71 3.44
CA ASN A 4 -19.13 2.38 4.76
C ASN A 4 -18.49 1.20 5.51
N SER A 5 -17.37 0.65 5.01
CA SER A 5 -16.76 -0.55 5.62
C SER A 5 -15.64 -0.27 6.62
N PHE A 6 -15.30 0.99 6.89
CA PHE A 6 -14.20 1.33 7.83
C PHE A 6 -14.65 1.67 9.26
N THR A 7 -15.92 1.54 9.60
CA THR A 7 -16.35 1.65 10.98
C THR A 7 -16.22 0.30 11.70
N THR A 8 -15.02 -0.07 12.06
CA THR A 8 -14.81 -0.99 13.18
C THR A 8 -15.17 -0.27 14.46
N THR A 9 -16.06 -0.86 15.23
CA THR A 9 -16.56 -0.44 16.52
C THR A 9 -15.55 0.33 17.38
N GLY A 10 -15.68 1.64 17.49
CA GLY A 10 -15.37 2.38 18.71
C GLY A 10 -14.04 3.12 18.82
N SER A 11 -13.07 3.00 17.91
CA SER A 11 -11.86 3.84 17.98
C SER A 11 -11.64 4.55 16.66
N ALA A 12 -11.60 5.89 16.68
CA ALA A 12 -11.18 6.67 15.51
C ALA A 12 -9.73 6.26 15.13
N ILE A 13 -9.47 6.06 13.83
CA ILE A 13 -8.10 5.86 13.32
C ILE A 13 -7.33 7.15 13.61
N ARG A 14 -6.27 7.05 14.42
CA ARG A 14 -5.54 8.23 14.90
C ARG A 14 -4.27 8.48 14.10
N VAL A 15 -3.50 7.43 13.83
CA VAL A 15 -2.22 7.54 13.14
C VAL A 15 -2.24 6.68 11.88
N TRP A 16 -1.93 7.31 10.76
CA TRP A 16 -1.78 6.67 9.47
C TRP A 16 -0.35 6.85 8.95
N VAL A 17 0.25 5.77 8.44
CA VAL A 17 1.55 5.77 7.77
C VAL A 17 1.36 5.23 6.35
N ASP A 18 1.74 6.02 5.35
CA ASP A 18 1.75 5.61 3.93
C ASP A 18 3.19 5.36 3.50
N LEU A 19 3.54 4.11 3.25
CA LEU A 19 4.91 3.68 2.93
C LEU A 19 5.11 3.59 1.41
N GLY A 20 6.02 4.41 0.89
CA GLY A 20 6.17 4.67 -0.54
C GLY A 20 5.09 5.63 -1.06
N ALA A 21 4.90 6.74 -0.35
CA ALA A 21 3.81 7.69 -0.59
C ALA A 21 3.99 8.53 -1.87
N GLY A 22 5.20 8.59 -2.42
CA GLY A 22 5.49 9.35 -3.63
C GLY A 22 5.08 10.82 -3.52
N THR A 23 4.24 11.28 -4.42
CA THR A 23 3.72 12.65 -4.45
C THR A 23 2.56 12.91 -3.48
N GLY A 24 2.18 11.93 -2.66
CA GLY A 24 1.10 12.07 -1.66
C GLY A 24 -0.32 12.02 -2.24
N GLU A 25 -0.53 11.40 -3.38
CA GLU A 25 -1.86 11.29 -4.02
C GLU A 25 -2.87 10.53 -3.15
N ASN A 26 -2.42 9.54 -2.39
CA ASN A 26 -3.28 8.82 -1.47
C ASN A 26 -3.95 9.74 -0.43
N ALA A 27 -3.24 10.76 0.05
CA ALA A 27 -3.80 11.73 0.98
C ALA A 27 -4.96 12.52 0.34
N GLU A 28 -4.87 12.85 -0.95
CA GLU A 28 -5.97 13.52 -1.66
C GLU A 28 -7.21 12.64 -1.77
N LEU A 29 -7.05 11.33 -1.95
CA LEU A 29 -8.17 10.39 -2.06
C LEU A 29 -9.00 10.29 -0.76
N TRP A 30 -8.40 10.60 0.40
CA TRP A 30 -9.15 10.70 1.66
C TRP A 30 -10.09 11.91 1.69
N GLY A 31 -9.78 12.99 0.96
CA GLY A 31 -10.56 14.22 0.94
C GLY A 31 -10.77 14.77 2.37
N GLN A 32 -12.01 15.13 2.72
CA GLN A 32 -12.33 15.64 4.07
C GLN A 32 -12.07 14.62 5.20
N ARG A 33 -12.02 13.33 4.89
CA ARG A 33 -11.74 12.30 5.90
C ARG A 33 -10.30 12.32 6.40
N LEU A 34 -9.38 12.94 5.65
CA LEU A 34 -7.99 13.13 6.09
C LEU A 34 -7.91 13.85 7.43
N GLN A 35 -8.84 14.76 7.70
CA GLN A 35 -8.92 15.49 8.97
C GLN A 35 -9.36 14.63 10.17
N GLN A 36 -9.82 13.41 9.93
CA GLN A 36 -10.19 12.47 11.01
C GLN A 36 -8.96 11.76 11.60
N PHE A 37 -7.84 11.76 10.88
CA PHE A 37 -6.57 11.31 11.45
C PHE A 37 -6.02 12.38 12.40
N GLN A 38 -5.45 11.94 13.50
CA GLN A 38 -4.69 12.80 14.39
C GLN A 38 -3.37 13.21 13.72
N GLN A 39 -2.71 12.25 13.07
CA GLN A 39 -1.48 12.43 12.31
C GLN A 39 -1.41 11.45 11.14
N ALA A 40 -0.86 11.91 10.02
CA ALA A 40 -0.55 11.11 8.85
C ALA A 40 0.92 11.32 8.43
N TYR A 41 1.65 10.25 8.21
CA TYR A 41 3.03 10.27 7.72
C TYR A 41 3.08 9.73 6.30
N LEU A 42 3.55 10.54 5.37
CA LEU A 42 3.76 10.17 3.98
C LEU A 42 5.26 9.94 3.78
N VAL A 43 5.66 8.66 3.77
CA VAL A 43 7.06 8.23 3.82
C VAL A 43 7.51 7.77 2.43
N ASP A 44 8.63 8.32 1.94
CA ASP A 44 9.24 7.90 0.68
C ASP A 44 10.76 8.15 0.72
N LEU A 45 11.54 7.41 -0.06
CA LEU A 45 12.98 7.66 -0.23
C LEU A 45 13.30 8.72 -1.28
N CYS A 46 12.36 9.01 -2.16
CA CYS A 46 12.57 9.90 -3.31
C CYS A 46 12.28 11.34 -2.93
N GLN A 47 13.32 12.12 -2.57
CA GLN A 47 13.17 13.52 -2.19
C GLN A 47 12.44 14.37 -3.25
N PRO A 48 12.70 14.26 -4.57
CA PRO A 48 11.94 15.00 -5.57
C PRO A 48 10.43 14.73 -5.55
N LEU A 49 9.99 13.51 -5.24
CA LEU A 49 8.57 13.21 -5.09
C LEU A 49 8.00 13.81 -3.80
N LEU A 50 8.78 13.78 -2.73
CA LEU A 50 8.41 14.38 -1.44
C LEU A 50 8.37 15.92 -1.51
N ASP A 51 9.14 16.56 -2.36
CA ASP A 51 9.05 18.00 -2.59
C ASP A 51 7.66 18.35 -3.18
N VAL A 52 7.18 17.57 -4.15
CA VAL A 52 5.83 17.70 -4.70
C VAL A 52 4.77 17.40 -3.64
N CYS A 53 4.99 16.35 -2.83
CA CYS A 53 4.11 16.00 -1.71
C CYS A 53 4.00 17.15 -0.69
N SER A 54 5.13 17.74 -0.31
CA SER A 54 5.20 18.87 0.63
C SER A 54 4.50 20.11 0.09
N GLN A 55 4.65 20.40 -1.20
CA GLN A 55 3.92 21.48 -1.85
C GLN A 55 2.40 21.22 -1.80
N ARG A 56 1.97 19.99 -2.09
CA ARG A 56 0.57 19.56 -2.01
C ARG A 56 0.00 19.73 -0.60
N ILE A 57 0.74 19.30 0.43
CA ILE A 57 0.36 19.48 1.84
C ILE A 57 0.13 20.98 2.15
N SER A 58 1.07 21.83 1.72
CA SER A 58 0.97 23.28 1.92
C SER A 58 -0.22 23.88 1.19
N ASP A 59 -0.42 23.56 -0.10
CA ASP A 59 -1.51 24.09 -0.91
C ASP A 59 -2.90 23.69 -0.40
N ARG A 60 -3.00 22.51 0.21
CA ARG A 60 -4.25 22.00 0.81
C ARG A 60 -4.44 22.42 2.26
N GLY A 61 -3.44 23.01 2.89
CA GLY A 61 -3.50 23.43 4.30
C GLY A 61 -3.64 22.24 5.27
N TRP A 62 -3.06 21.08 4.94
CA TRP A 62 -3.12 19.89 5.80
C TRP A 62 -2.15 20.02 6.97
N SER A 63 -2.66 20.39 8.14
CA SER A 63 -1.83 20.59 9.34
C SER A 63 -1.47 19.28 10.07
N ASN A 64 -2.16 18.19 9.76
CA ASN A 64 -2.00 16.87 10.35
C ASN A 64 -1.29 15.87 9.44
N VAL A 65 -0.62 16.34 8.38
CA VAL A 65 0.10 15.50 7.43
C VAL A 65 1.55 15.93 7.36
N THR A 66 2.48 14.97 7.43
CA THR A 66 3.92 15.21 7.37
C THR A 66 4.54 14.32 6.29
N ALA A 67 5.28 14.94 5.36
CA ALA A 67 6.12 14.21 4.41
C ALA A 67 7.48 13.88 5.06
N VAL A 68 7.95 12.66 4.91
CA VAL A 68 9.17 12.16 5.58
C VAL A 68 10.04 11.42 4.57
N CYS A 69 11.32 11.85 4.47
CA CYS A 69 12.31 11.19 3.62
C CYS A 69 13.04 10.11 4.42
N GLU A 70 12.46 8.93 4.46
CA GLU A 70 13.03 7.78 5.17
C GLU A 70 12.69 6.46 4.47
N ASP A 71 13.40 5.39 4.84
CA ASP A 71 13.20 4.06 4.32
C ASP A 71 11.94 3.42 4.93
N ALA A 72 11.08 2.87 4.07
CA ALA A 72 9.86 2.16 4.45
C ALA A 72 10.10 0.94 5.37
N THR A 73 11.33 0.42 5.40
CA THR A 73 11.72 -0.71 6.25
C THR A 73 12.17 -0.31 7.65
N THR A 74 12.37 0.99 7.91
CA THR A 74 12.97 1.47 9.18
C THR A 74 12.25 2.67 9.78
N PHE A 75 11.44 3.40 9.02
CA PHE A 75 10.71 4.57 9.52
C PHE A 75 9.86 4.24 10.75
N THR A 76 10.02 5.01 11.81
CA THR A 76 9.21 4.87 13.03
C THR A 76 8.63 6.23 13.44
N PRO A 77 7.30 6.38 13.48
CA PRO A 77 6.68 7.62 13.93
C PRO A 77 6.92 7.86 15.42
N PRO A 78 6.79 9.10 15.90
CA PRO A 78 6.90 9.42 17.32
C PRO A 78 5.82 8.75 18.18
N GLU A 79 4.68 8.44 17.59
CA GLU A 79 3.57 7.78 18.28
C GLU A 79 3.89 6.31 18.54
N THR A 80 3.47 5.83 19.70
CA THR A 80 3.73 4.43 20.12
C THR A 80 2.90 3.41 19.34
N HIS A 81 1.85 3.86 18.64
CA HIS A 81 0.90 2.98 17.97
C HIS A 81 0.41 3.60 16.64
N VAL A 82 0.48 2.80 15.60
CA VAL A 82 -0.09 3.10 14.28
C VAL A 82 -1.39 2.31 14.09
N ASP A 83 -2.44 2.99 13.63
CA ASP A 83 -3.75 2.38 13.40
C ASP A 83 -3.89 1.85 11.98
N LEU A 84 -3.26 2.52 11.02
CA LEU A 84 -3.33 2.21 9.60
C LEU A 84 -1.96 2.34 8.96
N VAL A 85 -1.53 1.30 8.24
CA VAL A 85 -0.38 1.36 7.32
C VAL A 85 -0.88 1.07 5.91
N THR A 86 -0.41 1.84 4.94
CA THR A 86 -0.75 1.63 3.53
C THR A 86 0.48 1.52 2.64
N PHE A 87 0.34 0.73 1.56
CA PHE A 87 1.22 0.68 0.40
C PHE A 87 0.36 0.86 -0.85
N SER A 88 0.69 1.82 -1.70
CA SER A 88 -0.06 2.06 -2.93
C SER A 88 0.89 2.13 -4.11
N TYR A 89 0.93 1.03 -4.90
CA TYR A 89 1.85 0.86 -6.02
C TYR A 89 3.32 1.10 -5.64
N SER A 90 3.69 0.72 -4.42
CA SER A 90 5.02 0.96 -3.84
C SER A 90 5.73 -0.32 -3.43
N LEU A 91 5.00 -1.35 -3.01
CA LEU A 91 5.60 -2.59 -2.52
C LEU A 91 6.41 -3.32 -3.61
N THR A 92 5.97 -3.24 -4.86
CA THR A 92 6.70 -3.76 -6.04
C THR A 92 7.97 -2.99 -6.37
N MET A 93 8.15 -1.79 -5.81
CA MET A 93 9.34 -0.94 -5.98
C MET A 93 10.32 -1.04 -4.82
N ILE A 94 9.93 -1.67 -3.70
CA ILE A 94 10.78 -1.87 -2.53
C ILE A 94 11.50 -3.22 -2.68
N PRO A 95 12.86 -3.25 -2.85
CA PRO A 95 13.59 -4.52 -3.04
C PRO A 95 13.38 -5.49 -1.87
N ASP A 96 13.47 -4.99 -0.65
CA ASP A 96 13.24 -5.76 0.58
C ASP A 96 11.78 -5.67 1.05
N TRP A 97 10.84 -5.87 0.12
CA TRP A 97 9.40 -5.75 0.36
C TRP A 97 8.91 -6.56 1.57
N PHE A 98 9.47 -7.74 1.82
CA PHE A 98 9.12 -8.58 2.97
C PHE A 98 9.56 -7.94 4.29
N GLN A 99 10.67 -7.19 4.32
CA GLN A 99 11.08 -6.40 5.48
C GLN A 99 10.14 -5.23 5.69
N ALA A 100 9.73 -4.52 4.61
CA ALA A 100 8.74 -3.46 4.70
C ALA A 100 7.39 -3.96 5.25
N VAL A 101 6.93 -5.14 4.83
CA VAL A 101 5.71 -5.78 5.36
C VAL A 101 5.88 -6.17 6.83
N ASN A 102 7.04 -6.73 7.23
CA ASN A 102 7.32 -7.03 8.62
C ASN A 102 7.36 -5.77 9.48
N HIS A 103 7.99 -4.72 8.96
CA HIS A 103 8.05 -3.43 9.64
C HIS A 103 6.65 -2.81 9.80
N ALA A 104 5.81 -2.86 8.75
CA ALA A 104 4.40 -2.46 8.85
C ALA A 104 3.63 -3.24 9.93
N TRP A 105 3.91 -4.56 10.05
CA TRP A 105 3.36 -5.36 11.13
C TRP A 105 3.83 -4.82 12.50
N ASP A 106 5.10 -4.53 12.67
CA ASP A 106 5.66 -4.08 13.96
C ASP A 106 5.10 -2.70 14.34
N LEU A 107 4.94 -1.79 13.39
CA LEU A 107 4.34 -0.46 13.60
C LEU A 107 2.87 -0.54 14.03
N LEU A 108 2.10 -1.44 13.42
CA LEU A 108 0.66 -1.55 13.69
C LEU A 108 0.39 -2.01 15.13
N ARG A 109 -0.55 -1.35 15.79
CA ARG A 109 -1.11 -1.88 17.05
C ARG A 109 -1.89 -3.19 16.81
N PRO A 110 -2.11 -4.02 17.83
CA PRO A 110 -3.06 -5.13 17.75
C PRO A 110 -4.42 -4.63 17.23
N GLY A 111 -4.96 -5.29 16.21
CA GLY A 111 -6.19 -4.87 15.52
C GLY A 111 -6.02 -3.71 14.55
N GLY A 112 -4.81 -3.18 14.36
CA GLY A 112 -4.48 -2.18 13.34
C GLY A 112 -4.63 -2.73 11.92
N ILE A 113 -4.83 -1.86 10.97
CA ILE A 113 -5.20 -2.20 9.58
C ILE A 113 -4.02 -2.00 8.64
N LEU A 114 -3.80 -2.98 7.79
CA LEU A 114 -2.93 -2.89 6.62
C LEU A 114 -3.78 -2.77 5.36
N GLY A 115 -3.53 -1.73 4.55
CA GLY A 115 -4.13 -1.55 3.22
C GLY A 115 -3.08 -1.61 2.13
N ILE A 116 -3.26 -2.44 1.11
CA ILE A 116 -2.32 -2.52 -0.02
C ILE A 116 -3.09 -2.51 -1.33
N VAL A 117 -2.60 -1.73 -2.30
CA VAL A 117 -2.94 -1.88 -3.70
C VAL A 117 -1.65 -1.93 -4.50
N ASP A 118 -1.45 -3.02 -5.28
CA ASP A 118 -0.23 -3.15 -6.07
C ASP A 118 -0.39 -4.12 -7.24
N PHE A 119 0.52 -4.02 -8.20
CA PHE A 119 0.64 -4.98 -9.29
C PHE A 119 1.24 -6.30 -8.79
N TYR A 120 0.86 -7.39 -9.43
CA TYR A 120 1.41 -8.69 -9.07
C TYR A 120 1.25 -9.70 -10.21
N VAL A 121 1.92 -10.82 -10.07
CA VAL A 121 1.65 -12.04 -10.83
C VAL A 121 1.39 -13.20 -9.87
N ALA A 122 0.46 -14.08 -10.22
CA ALA A 122 0.20 -15.25 -9.39
C ALA A 122 1.33 -16.29 -9.51
N ARG A 123 1.55 -17.08 -8.46
CA ARG A 123 2.36 -18.29 -8.52
C ARG A 123 1.83 -19.24 -9.61
N LYS A 124 2.67 -20.15 -10.09
CA LYS A 124 2.25 -21.20 -11.07
C LYS A 124 1.10 -22.05 -10.49
N TYR A 125 1.18 -22.32 -9.21
CA TYR A 125 0.18 -23.05 -8.43
C TYR A 125 -0.21 -22.19 -7.23
N PRO A 126 -1.21 -21.28 -7.39
CA PRO A 126 -1.61 -20.41 -6.32
C PRO A 126 -2.36 -21.17 -5.23
N GLN A 127 -2.49 -20.55 -4.07
CA GLN A 127 -3.34 -21.06 -3.01
C GLN A 127 -4.82 -21.13 -3.46
N PRO A 128 -5.63 -22.01 -2.87
CA PRO A 128 -7.08 -22.03 -3.13
C PRO A 128 -7.70 -20.64 -2.95
N ASN A 129 -8.62 -20.29 -3.83
CA ASN A 129 -9.32 -19.00 -3.86
C ASN A 129 -8.51 -17.79 -4.36
N LEU A 130 -7.23 -17.94 -4.72
CA LEU A 130 -6.48 -16.91 -5.44
C LEU A 130 -6.59 -17.09 -6.95
N GLN A 131 -6.51 -15.98 -7.70
CA GLN A 131 -6.56 -16.02 -9.15
C GLN A 131 -5.35 -16.76 -9.76
N THR A 132 -5.60 -17.43 -10.86
CA THR A 132 -4.54 -18.03 -11.70
C THR A 132 -4.21 -17.10 -12.85
N HIS A 133 -2.93 -16.87 -13.09
CA HIS A 133 -2.47 -16.15 -14.26
C HIS A 133 -1.89 -17.10 -15.31
N GLY A 134 -2.22 -16.84 -16.58
CA GLY A 134 -1.68 -17.61 -17.70
C GLY A 134 -0.16 -17.48 -17.80
N TRP A 135 0.46 -18.40 -18.57
CA TRP A 135 1.91 -18.39 -18.79
C TRP A 135 2.40 -17.03 -19.32
N PHE A 136 1.66 -16.44 -20.27
CA PHE A 136 2.00 -15.14 -20.83
C PHE A 136 2.04 -14.04 -19.78
N GLN A 137 1.00 -13.89 -18.96
CA GLN A 137 0.94 -12.86 -17.92
C GLN A 137 2.07 -12.99 -16.90
N ARG A 138 2.38 -14.22 -16.49
CA ARG A 138 3.44 -14.51 -15.50
C ARG A 138 4.85 -14.26 -15.99
N ASN A 139 5.08 -14.24 -17.30
CA ASN A 139 6.42 -14.02 -17.87
C ASN A 139 6.55 -12.65 -18.53
N PHE A 140 5.51 -12.14 -19.18
CA PHE A 140 5.54 -10.87 -19.89
C PHE A 140 5.59 -9.68 -18.92
N TRP A 141 4.66 -9.62 -17.97
CA TRP A 141 4.56 -8.46 -17.08
C TRP A 141 5.81 -8.26 -16.19
N PRO A 142 6.38 -9.27 -15.55
CA PRO A 142 7.62 -9.07 -14.77
C PRO A 142 8.78 -8.52 -15.61
N VAL A 143 8.93 -8.99 -16.84
CA VAL A 143 9.99 -8.49 -17.73
C VAL A 143 9.71 -7.06 -18.17
N TRP A 144 8.45 -6.75 -18.52
CA TRP A 144 8.05 -5.42 -18.95
C TRP A 144 8.30 -4.38 -17.86
N PHE A 145 7.81 -4.64 -16.66
CA PHE A 145 7.89 -3.71 -15.54
C PHE A 145 9.29 -3.62 -14.91
N ALA A 146 10.13 -4.63 -15.06
CA ALA A 146 11.50 -4.58 -14.56
C ALA A 146 12.33 -3.44 -15.20
N GLY A 147 11.97 -3.00 -16.42
CA GLY A 147 12.57 -1.84 -17.07
C GLY A 147 12.35 -0.53 -16.32
N ASP A 148 11.28 -0.44 -15.54
CA ASP A 148 10.90 0.73 -14.73
C ASP A 148 11.18 0.51 -13.24
N ASN A 149 12.00 -0.48 -12.87
CA ASN A 149 12.28 -0.88 -11.48
C ASN A 149 11.03 -1.28 -10.67
N VAL A 150 10.01 -1.81 -11.35
CA VAL A 150 8.81 -2.36 -10.73
C VAL A 150 8.86 -3.89 -10.84
N PHE A 151 8.96 -4.58 -9.71
CA PHE A 151 9.18 -6.02 -9.64
C PHE A 151 7.93 -6.76 -9.19
N LEU A 152 7.11 -7.20 -10.16
CA LEU A 152 5.91 -7.97 -9.87
C LEU A 152 6.27 -9.31 -9.22
N ASN A 153 5.86 -9.50 -7.99
CA ASN A 153 6.26 -10.64 -7.19
C ASN A 153 5.07 -11.60 -6.93
N PRO A 154 5.22 -12.90 -7.19
CA PRO A 154 4.17 -13.90 -6.94
C PRO A 154 3.98 -14.21 -5.45
N ASP A 155 4.89 -13.75 -4.59
CA ASP A 155 4.91 -14.10 -3.18
C ASP A 155 4.26 -13.06 -2.28
N HIS A 156 3.92 -11.86 -2.81
CA HIS A 156 3.25 -10.81 -2.03
C HIS A 156 1.98 -11.35 -1.34
N LEU A 157 0.99 -11.81 -2.12
CA LEU A 157 -0.27 -12.28 -1.55
C LEU A 157 -0.11 -13.46 -0.60
N PRO A 158 0.62 -14.54 -0.93
CA PRO A 158 0.84 -15.63 0.01
C PRO A 158 1.47 -15.20 1.33
N TYR A 159 2.45 -14.31 1.29
CA TYR A 159 3.11 -13.79 2.48
C TYR A 159 2.19 -12.94 3.35
N LEU A 160 1.41 -12.05 2.72
CA LEU A 160 0.45 -11.18 3.40
C LEU A 160 -0.67 -12.00 4.06
N LEU A 161 -1.20 -13.01 3.37
CA LEU A 161 -2.28 -13.87 3.86
C LEU A 161 -1.82 -14.82 4.99
N ASP A 162 -0.54 -15.15 5.04
CA ASP A 162 0.03 -15.94 6.15
C ASP A 162 0.21 -15.09 7.41
N ARG A 163 0.53 -13.80 7.25
CA ARG A 163 0.91 -12.93 8.36
C ARG A 163 -0.27 -12.15 8.95
N PHE A 164 -1.25 -11.76 8.14
CA PHE A 164 -2.37 -10.91 8.55
C PHE A 164 -3.72 -11.64 8.43
N GLU A 165 -4.65 -11.27 9.29
CA GLU A 165 -6.04 -11.70 9.16
C GLU A 165 -6.72 -10.94 8.01
N LEU A 166 -7.13 -11.66 6.98
CA LEU A 166 -7.77 -11.07 5.80
C LEU A 166 -9.14 -10.50 6.13
N ILE A 167 -9.37 -9.22 5.80
CA ILE A 167 -10.68 -8.56 5.84
C ILE A 167 -11.30 -8.55 4.44
N SER A 168 -10.52 -8.15 3.43
CA SER A 168 -10.98 -8.05 2.05
C SER A 168 -9.83 -8.23 1.07
N LEU A 169 -10.05 -9.01 0.03
CA LEU A 169 -9.14 -9.15 -1.10
C LEU A 169 -9.91 -9.01 -2.40
N LYS A 170 -9.43 -8.13 -3.25
CA LYS A 170 -9.93 -7.99 -4.62
C LYS A 170 -8.74 -8.13 -5.57
N GLU A 171 -8.72 -9.21 -6.32
CA GLU A 171 -7.82 -9.41 -7.44
C GLU A 171 -8.53 -8.96 -8.72
N SER A 172 -7.88 -8.17 -9.57
CA SER A 172 -8.48 -7.60 -10.77
C SER A 172 -7.42 -7.32 -11.85
N GLN A 173 -7.87 -6.79 -12.98
CA GLN A 173 -7.00 -6.38 -14.06
C GLN A 173 -7.28 -4.93 -14.42
N GLY A 174 -6.25 -4.09 -14.41
CA GLY A 174 -6.30 -2.69 -14.81
C GLY A 174 -5.77 -2.47 -16.22
N SER A 175 -6.27 -1.45 -16.90
CA SER A 175 -5.69 -1.00 -18.17
C SER A 175 -4.58 0.00 -17.90
N LEU A 176 -3.48 -0.09 -18.66
CA LEU A 176 -2.45 0.93 -18.62
C LEU A 176 -2.88 2.18 -19.41
N PRO A 177 -2.54 3.40 -18.95
CA PRO A 177 -2.98 4.64 -19.57
C PRO A 177 -2.70 4.74 -21.07
N PHE A 178 -1.58 4.20 -21.52
CA PHE A 178 -1.15 4.27 -22.94
C PHE A 178 -1.33 2.96 -23.71
N LEU A 179 -1.80 1.88 -23.05
CA LEU A 179 -1.98 0.55 -23.63
C LEU A 179 -3.33 -0.05 -23.19
N PRO A 180 -4.45 0.53 -23.64
CA PRO A 180 -5.78 0.17 -23.13
C PRO A 180 -6.20 -1.28 -23.43
N LEU A 181 -5.59 -1.91 -24.43
CA LEU A 181 -5.83 -3.31 -24.80
C LEU A 181 -5.07 -4.31 -23.90
N LEU A 182 -4.02 -3.87 -23.21
CA LEU A 182 -3.24 -4.69 -22.31
C LEU A 182 -3.71 -4.48 -20.86
N LYS A 183 -4.06 -5.58 -20.21
CA LYS A 183 -4.54 -5.58 -18.84
C LYS A 183 -3.49 -6.14 -17.90
N VAL A 184 -3.12 -5.35 -16.91
CA VAL A 184 -2.14 -5.71 -15.87
C VAL A 184 -2.88 -6.24 -14.64
N PRO A 185 -2.49 -7.39 -14.12
CA PRO A 185 -3.01 -7.88 -12.85
C PRO A 185 -2.60 -6.99 -11.68
N PHE A 186 -3.56 -6.66 -10.83
CA PHE A 186 -3.32 -5.98 -9.56
C PHE A 186 -4.21 -6.57 -8.48
N TYR A 187 -3.83 -6.36 -7.23
CA TYR A 187 -4.67 -6.69 -6.09
C TYR A 187 -4.91 -5.46 -5.21
N ALA A 188 -6.04 -5.47 -4.52
CA ALA A 188 -6.33 -4.56 -3.42
C ALA A 188 -6.67 -5.42 -2.19
N LEU A 189 -5.89 -5.26 -1.14
CA LEU A 189 -5.98 -6.04 0.09
C LEU A 189 -6.24 -5.11 1.27
N ILE A 190 -7.16 -5.51 2.13
CA ILE A 190 -7.34 -4.96 3.48
C ILE A 190 -7.20 -6.13 4.45
N ALA A 191 -6.28 -5.98 5.38
CA ALA A 191 -6.02 -7.00 6.38
C ALA A 191 -5.78 -6.38 7.75
N LYS A 192 -5.86 -7.18 8.80
CA LYS A 192 -5.74 -6.75 10.18
C LYS A 192 -4.59 -7.48 10.87
N LYS A 193 -3.82 -6.75 11.69
CA LYS A 193 -2.86 -7.37 12.61
C LYS A 193 -3.61 -8.13 13.69
N THR A 194 -3.34 -9.43 13.78
CA THR A 194 -3.79 -10.26 14.92
C THR A 194 -2.97 -9.96 16.17
N VAL A 195 -3.44 -10.40 17.31
CA VAL A 195 -2.74 -10.24 18.61
C VAL A 195 -1.53 -11.16 18.66
#